data_ddbaca8ea47875582935835fa9a3b737
#
_entry.id   ddbaca8ea47875582935835fa9a3b737
#
_cell.length_a   1.000
_cell.length_b   1.000
_cell.length_c   1.000
_cell.angle_alpha   90.00
_cell.angle_beta   90.00
_cell.angle_gamma   90.00
#
_symmetry.space_group_name_H-M   'P 1'
#
loop_
_entity.id
_entity.type
_entity.pdbx_description
1 polymer ?
#
loop_
_entity_poly.entity_id
_entity_poly.type
_entity_poly.pdbx_seq_one_letter_code
_entity_poly.pdbx_strand_id
1 'polypeptide(L)'
;FVDHPEMVLGELTTESTQYGREELTVAPIEGANLADQLAEAVQHIEGQYTEVEVETPDIADAEVERKTLPADPDVKNFSYAVVDGEVYYRENSIMTQVELSDNAKARVTGMVELRQIVNQLIQEQLDDYPDEDIKATQAKLNTAYDAFTAKYGLLNDRKNGRLFEDDSSYYLLCSLENLDENKQLKSKADMFTKRTIRPERTVTSVDTPSEALAVSIGEHGRVDL
;
A
#
# COMPACT_ATOMS: atom_id res chain seq x y z
N PHE A 1 23.36 15.06 -19.66
CA PHE A 1 24.35 14.59 -20.68
C PHE A 1 25.09 15.76 -21.35
N VAL A 2 24.40 16.82 -21.74
CA VAL A 2 25.05 17.93 -22.49
C VAL A 2 25.91 18.80 -21.56
N ASP A 3 25.43 19.02 -20.33
CA ASP A 3 26.08 19.92 -19.37
C ASP A 3 27.18 19.23 -18.55
N HIS A 4 27.09 17.90 -18.36
CA HIS A 4 28.03 17.11 -17.58
C HIS A 4 28.34 15.76 -18.23
N PRO A 5 29.07 15.77 -19.39
CA PRO A 5 29.43 14.54 -20.08
C PRO A 5 30.36 13.63 -19.26
N GLU A 6 31.16 14.23 -18.35
CA GLU A 6 32.05 13.52 -17.42
C GLU A 6 31.31 12.63 -16.40
N MET A 7 29.99 12.84 -16.22
CA MET A 7 29.15 12.04 -15.33
C MET A 7 28.51 10.84 -16.04
N VAL A 8 28.76 10.65 -17.33
CA VAL A 8 28.20 9.54 -18.10
C VAL A 8 29.14 8.34 -17.97
N LEU A 9 28.64 7.28 -17.32
CA LEU A 9 29.41 6.04 -17.12
C LEU A 9 29.25 5.11 -18.33
N GLY A 10 29.89 5.46 -19.46
CA GLY A 10 29.80 4.70 -20.71
C GLY A 10 29.89 5.59 -21.95
N GLU A 11 29.66 5.00 -23.12
CA GLU A 11 29.56 5.70 -24.38
C GLU A 11 28.11 5.98 -24.76
N LEU A 12 27.83 7.21 -25.17
CA LEU A 12 26.52 7.56 -25.69
C LEU A 12 26.36 6.98 -27.12
N THR A 13 25.39 6.09 -27.24
CA THR A 13 25.04 5.45 -28.52
C THR A 13 23.57 5.70 -28.83
N THR A 14 23.21 5.62 -30.10
CA THR A 14 21.83 5.72 -30.55
C THR A 14 21.34 4.36 -30.95
N GLU A 15 20.31 3.86 -30.27
CA GLU A 15 19.65 2.61 -30.60
C GLU A 15 18.27 2.86 -31.19
N SER A 16 17.92 2.04 -32.18
CA SER A 16 16.59 2.08 -32.79
C SER A 16 15.66 1.16 -32.00
N THR A 17 14.59 1.72 -31.43
CA THR A 17 13.56 0.93 -30.75
C THR A 17 12.75 0.10 -31.76
N GLN A 18 12.08 -0.94 -31.28
CA GLN A 18 11.18 -1.78 -32.09
C GLN A 18 10.04 -0.99 -32.79
N TYR A 19 9.82 0.26 -32.39
CA TYR A 19 8.83 1.16 -32.98
C TYR A 19 9.45 2.19 -33.97
N GLY A 20 10.74 2.03 -34.34
CA GLY A 20 11.44 2.87 -35.29
C GLY A 20 11.78 4.27 -34.76
N ARG A 21 11.81 4.47 -33.45
CA ARG A 21 12.32 5.68 -32.83
C ARG A 21 13.77 5.47 -32.44
N GLU A 22 14.59 6.49 -32.67
CA GLU A 22 15.96 6.52 -32.19
C GLU A 22 15.97 7.01 -30.75
N GLU A 23 16.55 6.24 -29.85
CA GLU A 23 16.74 6.61 -28.43
C GLU A 23 18.23 6.67 -28.11
N LEU A 24 18.61 7.66 -27.33
CA LEU A 24 19.97 7.79 -26.83
C LEU A 24 20.14 6.85 -25.64
N THR A 25 21.08 5.93 -25.77
CA THR A 25 21.40 4.97 -24.69
C THR A 25 22.86 5.11 -24.29
N VAL A 26 23.20 4.64 -23.10
CA VAL A 26 24.58 4.58 -22.62
C VAL A 26 25.04 3.14 -22.69
N ALA A 27 25.97 2.86 -23.59
CA ALA A 27 26.59 1.53 -23.72
C ALA A 27 27.84 1.42 -22.82
N PRO A 28 28.09 0.27 -22.20
CA PRO A 28 29.33 0.05 -21.45
C PRO A 28 30.55 0.17 -22.35
N ILE A 29 31.62 0.83 -21.90
CA ILE A 29 32.89 0.86 -22.60
C ILE A 29 33.55 -0.51 -22.49
N GLU A 30 33.88 -1.12 -23.63
CA GLU A 30 34.47 -2.46 -23.68
C GLU A 30 35.83 -2.49 -22.96
N GLY A 31 35.95 -3.36 -21.95
CA GLY A 31 37.14 -3.50 -21.12
C GLY A 31 37.32 -2.49 -20.00
N ALA A 32 36.40 -1.53 -19.83
CA ALA A 32 36.46 -0.60 -18.73
C ALA A 32 35.79 -1.17 -17.46
N ASN A 33 36.35 -0.82 -16.31
CA ASN A 33 35.76 -1.18 -15.02
C ASN A 33 34.79 -0.08 -14.56
N LEU A 34 33.52 -0.43 -14.35
CA LEU A 34 32.49 0.51 -13.91
C LEU A 34 32.82 1.16 -12.56
N ALA A 35 33.47 0.42 -11.65
CA ALA A 35 33.86 0.98 -10.35
C ALA A 35 34.91 2.10 -10.48
N ASP A 36 35.85 1.95 -11.42
CA ASP A 36 36.86 2.98 -11.67
C ASP A 36 36.25 4.21 -12.35
N GLN A 37 35.36 4.01 -13.30
CA GLN A 37 34.60 5.11 -13.94
C GLN A 37 33.73 5.86 -12.93
N LEU A 38 33.07 5.15 -12.03
CA LEU A 38 32.26 5.77 -10.97
C LEU A 38 33.14 6.56 -10.00
N ALA A 39 34.30 6.01 -9.60
CA ALA A 39 35.24 6.70 -8.73
C ALA A 39 35.79 8.00 -9.36
N GLU A 40 36.00 8.01 -10.68
CA GLU A 40 36.39 9.20 -11.43
C GLU A 40 35.26 10.22 -11.53
N ALA A 41 34.04 9.77 -11.89
CA ALA A 41 32.87 10.65 -12.00
C ALA A 41 32.51 11.33 -10.68
N VAL A 42 32.63 10.64 -9.56
CA VAL A 42 32.40 11.20 -8.21
C VAL A 42 33.35 12.34 -7.89
N GLN A 43 34.58 12.34 -8.42
CA GLN A 43 35.54 13.44 -8.22
C GLN A 43 35.14 14.74 -8.91
N HIS A 44 34.29 14.67 -9.91
CA HIS A 44 33.75 15.83 -10.65
C HIS A 44 32.47 16.40 -10.02
N ILE A 45 31.97 15.80 -8.95
CA ILE A 45 30.82 16.34 -8.21
C ILE A 45 31.29 17.56 -7.41
N GLU A 46 31.22 18.73 -8.02
CA GLU A 46 31.34 19.99 -7.31
C GLU A 46 30.04 20.31 -6.55
N GLY A 47 29.78 19.57 -5.49
CA GLY A 47 28.71 19.87 -4.56
C GLY A 47 29.27 20.68 -3.42
N GLN A 48 28.81 21.90 -3.23
CA GLN A 48 28.88 22.50 -1.90
C GLN A 48 27.93 21.68 -1.03
N TYR A 49 28.50 20.82 -0.21
CA TYR A 49 27.78 20.24 0.92
C TYR A 49 27.39 21.40 1.84
N THR A 50 26.20 21.95 1.60
CA THR A 50 25.59 22.83 2.59
C THR A 50 25.10 21.87 3.67
N GLU A 51 25.85 21.78 4.75
CA GLU A 51 25.38 21.18 5.99
C GLU A 51 24.15 22.01 6.39
N VAL A 52 22.99 21.57 5.93
CA VAL A 52 21.73 22.00 6.53
C VAL A 52 21.82 21.38 7.91
N GLU A 53 22.07 22.20 8.93
CA GLU A 53 21.72 21.86 10.29
C GLU A 53 20.20 21.58 10.27
N VAL A 54 19.86 20.37 9.86
CA VAL A 54 18.63 19.76 10.35
C VAL A 54 18.92 19.66 11.82
N GLU A 55 18.22 20.44 12.64
CA GLU A 55 18.07 20.12 14.04
C GLU A 55 17.48 18.69 14.08
N THR A 56 18.33 17.71 13.85
CA THR A 56 18.13 16.38 14.37
C THR A 56 18.16 16.60 15.87
N PRO A 57 17.04 16.41 16.58
CA PRO A 57 17.13 16.33 18.02
C PRO A 57 18.26 15.33 18.26
N ASP A 58 19.21 15.70 19.13
CA ASP A 58 20.31 14.85 19.57
C ASP A 58 19.75 13.46 19.86
N ILE A 59 19.70 12.63 18.83
CA ILE A 59 19.64 11.20 18.98
C ILE A 59 21.09 10.87 19.27
N ALA A 60 21.49 11.13 20.53
CA ALA A 60 22.59 10.41 21.08
C ALA A 60 22.43 8.97 20.61
N ASP A 61 23.49 8.37 20.08
CA ASP A 61 23.66 6.93 19.84
C ASP A 61 23.50 6.13 21.16
N ALA A 62 22.40 6.33 21.85
CA ALA A 62 21.82 5.35 22.70
C ALA A 62 21.14 4.39 21.71
N GLU A 63 21.67 3.18 21.59
CA GLU A 63 20.91 2.03 21.18
C GLU A 63 19.66 2.03 22.06
N VAL A 64 18.62 2.76 21.61
CA VAL A 64 17.29 2.62 22.20
C VAL A 64 16.95 1.19 21.86
N GLU A 65 17.02 0.30 22.87
CA GLU A 65 16.55 -1.07 22.76
C GLU A 65 15.06 -0.99 22.37
N ARG A 66 14.81 -0.89 21.07
CA ARG A 66 13.45 -0.92 20.55
C ARG A 66 12.88 -2.27 20.92
N LYS A 67 11.80 -2.26 21.67
CA LYS A 67 11.12 -3.51 22.01
C LYS A 67 10.71 -4.21 20.71
N THR A 68 11.16 -5.45 20.60
CA THR A 68 10.81 -6.32 19.48
C THR A 68 9.96 -7.48 19.98
N LEU A 69 9.00 -7.88 19.15
CA LEU A 69 8.15 -9.04 19.38
C LEU A 69 8.25 -9.98 18.19
N PRO A 70 8.09 -11.29 18.38
CA PRO A 70 7.86 -12.19 17.25
C PRO A 70 6.66 -11.74 16.44
N ALA A 71 6.73 -11.88 15.11
CA ALA A 71 5.62 -11.50 14.26
C ALA A 71 4.38 -12.37 14.53
N ASP A 72 3.26 -11.69 14.75
CA ASP A 72 1.95 -12.34 14.79
C ASP A 72 1.58 -12.80 13.37
N PRO A 73 1.22 -14.08 13.15
CA PRO A 73 0.82 -14.60 11.85
C PRO A 73 -0.34 -13.83 11.21
N ASP A 74 -1.26 -13.31 12.01
CA ASP A 74 -2.46 -12.60 11.54
C ASP A 74 -2.19 -11.16 11.11
N VAL A 75 -1.03 -10.60 11.46
CA VAL A 75 -0.60 -9.29 11.00
C VAL A 75 0.15 -9.45 9.68
N LYS A 76 -0.29 -8.79 8.61
CA LYS A 76 0.41 -8.84 7.32
C LYS A 76 1.82 -8.24 7.41
N ASN A 77 2.72 -8.73 6.58
CA ASN A 77 4.05 -8.13 6.46
C ASN A 77 3.94 -6.68 5.98
N PHE A 78 4.83 -5.83 6.45
CA PHE A 78 4.82 -4.38 6.22
C PHE A 78 3.50 -3.72 6.66
N SER A 79 3.08 -4.03 7.87
CA SER A 79 1.86 -3.47 8.45
C SER A 79 2.05 -3.10 9.92
N TYR A 80 1.33 -2.07 10.34
CA TYR A 80 1.24 -1.70 11.74
C TYR A 80 0.34 -2.67 12.51
N ALA A 81 0.70 -2.92 13.77
CA ALA A 81 -0.10 -3.65 14.73
C ALA A 81 -0.17 -2.87 16.04
N VAL A 82 -1.23 -3.10 16.80
CA VAL A 82 -1.37 -2.55 18.15
C VAL A 82 -1.37 -3.70 19.14
N VAL A 83 -0.36 -3.73 20.02
CA VAL A 83 -0.20 -4.75 21.05
C VAL A 83 -0.07 -4.04 22.40
N ASP A 84 -0.94 -4.36 23.35
CA ASP A 84 -0.98 -3.74 24.68
C ASP A 84 -1.04 -2.20 24.65
N GLY A 85 -1.71 -1.65 23.62
CA GLY A 85 -1.83 -0.21 23.42
C GLY A 85 -0.61 0.46 22.81
N GLU A 86 0.45 -0.26 22.49
CA GLU A 86 1.64 0.22 21.79
C GLU A 86 1.60 -0.15 20.31
N VAL A 87 2.19 0.71 19.46
CA VAL A 87 2.23 0.51 18.01
C VAL A 87 3.52 -0.20 17.64
N TYR A 88 3.37 -1.26 16.86
CA TYR A 88 4.47 -2.03 16.29
C TYR A 88 4.36 -2.04 14.78
N TYR A 89 5.48 -2.15 14.10
CA TYR A 89 5.55 -2.34 12.65
C TYR A 89 6.16 -3.70 12.34
N ARG A 90 5.48 -4.50 11.54
CA ARG A 90 5.94 -5.83 11.17
C ARG A 90 6.83 -5.78 9.94
N GLU A 91 8.05 -6.29 10.09
CA GLU A 91 8.96 -6.62 9.00
C GLU A 91 9.38 -8.09 9.10
N ASN A 92 8.93 -8.88 8.15
CA ASN A 92 9.21 -10.32 8.11
C ASN A 92 8.75 -11.06 9.39
N SER A 93 9.70 -11.60 10.16
CA SER A 93 9.43 -12.41 11.34
C SER A 93 9.40 -11.63 12.65
N ILE A 94 9.55 -10.30 12.58
CA ILE A 94 9.70 -9.44 13.76
C ILE A 94 8.72 -8.27 13.67
N MET A 95 8.18 -7.88 14.80
CA MET A 95 7.47 -6.62 14.99
C MET A 95 8.30 -5.71 15.89
N THR A 96 8.66 -4.54 15.41
CA THR A 96 9.44 -3.54 16.13
C THR A 96 8.54 -2.43 16.63
N GLN A 97 8.66 -2.04 17.91
CA GLN A 97 7.90 -0.93 18.49
C GLN A 97 8.26 0.37 17.75
N VAL A 98 7.24 1.12 17.39
CA VAL A 98 7.38 2.44 16.74
C VAL A 98 7.09 3.52 17.76
N GLU A 99 8.06 4.40 18.00
CA GLU A 99 7.87 5.56 18.85
C GLU A 99 7.08 6.64 18.14
N LEU A 100 5.92 6.95 18.65
CA LEU A 100 5.00 7.94 18.11
C LEU A 100 4.54 8.87 19.21
N SER A 101 4.27 10.13 18.85
CA SER A 101 3.55 11.02 19.77
C SER A 101 2.14 10.49 20.05
N ASP A 102 1.54 10.84 21.18
CA ASP A 102 0.19 10.37 21.56
C ASP A 102 -0.85 10.59 20.46
N ASN A 103 -0.78 11.72 19.77
CA ASN A 103 -1.69 12.01 18.66
C ASN A 103 -1.44 11.11 17.44
N ALA A 104 -0.17 10.89 17.08
CA ALA A 104 0.21 10.00 15.97
C ALA A 104 -0.17 8.56 16.30
N LYS A 105 0.11 8.11 17.51
CA LYS A 105 -0.25 6.78 18.03
C LYS A 105 -1.76 6.56 17.96
N ALA A 106 -2.56 7.53 18.43
CA ALA A 106 -4.01 7.43 18.38
C ALA A 106 -4.56 7.39 16.93
N ARG A 107 -3.94 8.11 15.98
CA ARG A 107 -4.28 8.04 14.55
C ARG A 107 -3.97 6.68 13.97
N VAL A 108 -2.76 6.18 14.17
CA VAL A 108 -2.35 4.85 13.67
C VAL A 108 -3.23 3.76 14.26
N THR A 109 -3.52 3.81 15.57
CA THR A 109 -4.44 2.87 16.24
C THR A 109 -5.83 2.87 15.59
N GLY A 110 -6.40 4.05 15.33
CA GLY A 110 -7.70 4.14 14.66
C GLY A 110 -7.68 3.61 13.22
N MET A 111 -6.60 3.80 12.48
CA MET A 111 -6.46 3.26 11.13
C MET A 111 -6.26 1.74 11.15
N VAL A 112 -5.53 1.20 12.12
CA VAL A 112 -5.42 -0.25 12.33
C VAL A 112 -6.78 -0.86 12.66
N GLU A 113 -7.57 -0.23 13.51
CA GLU A 113 -8.93 -0.67 13.84
C GLU A 113 -9.83 -0.67 12.59
N LEU A 114 -9.84 0.40 11.81
CA LEU A 114 -10.58 0.46 10.55
C LEU A 114 -10.16 -0.65 9.59
N ARG A 115 -8.86 -0.89 9.44
CA ARG A 115 -8.33 -1.98 8.61
C ARG A 115 -8.85 -3.35 9.06
N GLN A 116 -8.86 -3.60 10.36
CA GLN A 116 -9.37 -4.88 10.90
C GLN A 116 -10.85 -5.08 10.57
N ILE A 117 -11.68 -4.05 10.74
CA ILE A 117 -13.11 -4.11 10.41
C ILE A 117 -13.32 -4.31 8.90
N VAL A 118 -12.53 -3.63 8.05
CA VAL A 118 -12.60 -3.80 6.59
C VAL A 118 -12.21 -5.21 6.18
N ASN A 119 -11.12 -5.75 6.75
CA ASN A 119 -10.69 -7.12 6.45
C ASN A 119 -11.73 -8.14 6.92
N GLN A 120 -12.33 -7.95 8.09
CA GLN A 120 -13.44 -8.77 8.58
C GLN A 120 -14.61 -8.73 7.59
N LEU A 121 -15.01 -7.54 7.15
CA LEU A 121 -16.12 -7.37 6.22
C LEU A 121 -15.84 -8.01 4.85
N ILE A 122 -14.61 -7.95 4.37
CA ILE A 122 -14.18 -8.64 3.15
C ILE A 122 -14.30 -10.16 3.33
N GLN A 123 -13.79 -10.69 4.45
CA GLN A 123 -13.82 -12.12 4.72
C GLN A 123 -15.25 -12.64 4.87
N GLU A 124 -16.12 -11.94 5.61
CA GLU A 124 -17.53 -12.30 5.76
C GLU A 124 -18.25 -12.36 4.40
N GLN A 125 -17.90 -11.47 3.46
CA GLN A 125 -18.47 -11.48 2.12
C GLN A 125 -17.93 -12.63 1.26
N LEU A 126 -16.63 -12.96 1.39
CA LEU A 126 -16.00 -14.09 0.70
C LEU A 126 -16.56 -15.43 1.18
N ASP A 127 -16.82 -15.56 2.47
CA ASP A 127 -17.37 -16.76 3.09
C ASP A 127 -18.92 -16.85 2.99
N ASP A 128 -19.54 -15.95 2.21
CA ASP A 128 -20.98 -15.86 1.96
C ASP A 128 -21.85 -15.81 3.24
N TYR A 129 -21.39 -15.04 4.23
CA TYR A 129 -22.15 -14.80 5.46
C TYR A 129 -23.52 -14.19 5.17
N PRO A 130 -24.52 -14.41 6.05
CA PRO A 130 -25.84 -13.79 5.93
C PRO A 130 -25.77 -12.26 5.86
N ASP A 131 -26.68 -11.66 5.12
CA ASP A 131 -26.74 -10.19 4.94
C ASP A 131 -26.92 -9.43 6.27
N GLU A 132 -27.47 -10.08 7.29
CA GLU A 132 -27.62 -9.49 8.64
C GLU A 132 -26.26 -9.29 9.31
N ASP A 133 -25.37 -10.27 9.23
CA ASP A 133 -24.02 -10.21 9.80
C ASP A 133 -23.19 -9.17 9.06
N ILE A 134 -23.25 -9.16 7.74
CA ILE A 134 -22.58 -8.16 6.89
C ILE A 134 -23.05 -6.74 7.25
N LYS A 135 -24.35 -6.52 7.42
CA LYS A 135 -24.90 -5.23 7.86
C LYS A 135 -24.43 -4.83 9.25
N ALA A 136 -24.28 -5.79 10.16
CA ALA A 136 -23.76 -5.52 11.49
C ALA A 136 -22.29 -5.03 11.44
N THR A 137 -21.46 -5.67 10.62
CA THR A 137 -20.07 -5.26 10.41
C THR A 137 -19.97 -3.93 9.65
N GLN A 138 -20.85 -3.68 8.68
CA GLN A 138 -20.98 -2.37 8.01
C GLN A 138 -21.35 -1.27 8.99
N ALA A 139 -22.22 -1.51 9.95
CA ALA A 139 -22.58 -0.57 11.00
C ALA A 139 -21.39 -0.25 11.90
N LYS A 140 -20.59 -1.25 12.28
CA LYS A 140 -19.33 -1.06 13.02
C LYS A 140 -18.35 -0.22 12.22
N LEU A 141 -18.17 -0.52 10.93
CA LEU A 141 -17.28 0.24 10.04
C LEU A 141 -17.71 1.71 9.95
N ASN A 142 -19.02 1.97 9.76
CA ASN A 142 -19.55 3.34 9.73
C ASN A 142 -19.25 4.09 11.02
N THR A 143 -19.50 3.45 12.17
CA THR A 143 -19.28 4.09 13.48
C THR A 143 -17.80 4.41 13.71
N ALA A 144 -16.91 3.47 13.44
CA ALA A 144 -15.47 3.67 13.58
C ALA A 144 -14.95 4.74 12.62
N TYR A 145 -15.37 4.71 11.35
CA TYR A 145 -15.00 5.70 10.34
C TYR A 145 -15.46 7.11 10.73
N ASP A 146 -16.72 7.28 11.13
CA ASP A 146 -17.26 8.59 11.49
C ASP A 146 -16.57 9.15 12.74
N ALA A 147 -16.27 8.30 13.72
CA ALA A 147 -15.51 8.70 14.91
C ALA A 147 -14.06 9.11 14.56
N PHE A 148 -13.41 8.35 13.68
CA PHE A 148 -12.06 8.67 13.23
C PHE A 148 -12.01 9.98 12.46
N THR A 149 -12.87 10.13 11.44
CA THR A 149 -12.84 11.29 10.55
C THR A 149 -13.28 12.58 11.24
N ALA A 150 -14.20 12.51 12.20
CA ALA A 150 -14.58 13.66 13.03
C ALA A 150 -13.41 14.22 13.84
N LYS A 151 -12.47 13.35 14.25
CA LYS A 151 -11.34 13.75 15.10
C LYS A 151 -10.06 14.04 14.31
N TYR A 152 -9.82 13.29 13.25
CA TYR A 152 -8.53 13.25 12.57
C TYR A 152 -8.55 13.66 11.10
N GLY A 153 -9.74 13.94 10.55
CA GLY A 153 -9.94 14.23 9.13
C GLY A 153 -10.01 12.95 8.28
N LEU A 154 -10.04 13.13 6.98
CA LEU A 154 -10.18 12.02 6.02
C LEU A 154 -8.97 11.07 6.06
N LEU A 155 -9.19 9.81 5.70
CA LEU A 155 -8.11 8.82 5.57
C LEU A 155 -7.08 9.25 4.51
N ASN A 156 -7.55 9.90 3.44
CA ASN A 156 -6.74 10.47 2.38
C ASN A 156 -6.04 11.80 2.76
N ASP A 157 -6.26 12.34 3.95
CA ASP A 157 -5.58 13.54 4.39
C ASP A 157 -4.07 13.29 4.49
N ARG A 158 -3.28 14.28 4.03
CA ARG A 158 -1.82 14.21 4.02
C ARG A 158 -1.21 13.87 5.38
N LYS A 159 -1.85 14.30 6.47
CA LYS A 159 -1.37 14.01 7.83
C LYS A 159 -1.55 12.52 8.19
N ASN A 160 -2.65 11.92 7.78
CA ASN A 160 -2.93 10.50 7.98
C ASN A 160 -2.06 9.65 7.02
N GLY A 161 -1.94 10.08 5.76
CA GLY A 161 -1.09 9.42 4.78
C GLY A 161 0.36 9.28 5.26
N ARG A 162 0.99 10.36 5.68
CA ARG A 162 2.39 10.33 6.15
C ARG A 162 2.64 9.40 7.34
N LEU A 163 1.63 9.10 8.13
CA LEU A 163 1.74 8.20 9.28
C LEU A 163 1.49 6.73 8.91
N PHE A 164 0.82 6.48 7.79
CA PHE A 164 0.33 5.14 7.48
C PHE A 164 0.66 4.68 6.05
N GLU A 165 1.35 5.49 5.24
CA GLU A 165 1.69 5.17 3.85
C GLU A 165 2.59 3.93 3.71
N ASP A 166 3.35 3.60 4.75
CA ASP A 166 4.18 2.40 4.79
C ASP A 166 3.39 1.12 5.12
N ASP A 167 2.12 1.24 5.53
CA ASP A 167 1.27 0.08 5.79
C ASP A 167 0.78 -0.54 4.48
N SER A 168 0.93 -1.84 4.34
CA SER A 168 0.51 -2.60 3.16
C SER A 168 -0.98 -2.45 2.79
N SER A 169 -1.80 -2.01 3.74
CA SER A 169 -3.23 -1.78 3.57
C SER A 169 -3.62 -0.31 3.45
N TYR A 170 -2.66 0.61 3.34
CA TYR A 170 -2.94 2.04 3.26
C TYR A 170 -3.89 2.39 2.12
N TYR A 171 -3.62 1.88 0.92
CA TYR A 171 -4.48 2.13 -0.25
C TYR A 171 -5.87 1.50 -0.13
N LEU A 172 -5.99 0.38 0.57
CA LEU A 172 -7.30 -0.21 0.89
C LEU A 172 -8.12 0.75 1.77
N LEU A 173 -7.52 1.37 2.77
CA LEU A 173 -8.19 2.37 3.59
C LEU A 173 -8.54 3.64 2.79
N CYS A 174 -7.63 4.11 1.95
CA CYS A 174 -7.89 5.26 1.08
C CYS A 174 -9.07 5.02 0.14
N SER A 175 -9.28 3.78 -0.33
CA SER A 175 -10.38 3.41 -1.21
C SER A 175 -11.77 3.46 -0.56
N LEU A 176 -11.84 3.63 0.76
CA LEU A 176 -13.09 3.84 1.48
C LEU A 176 -13.72 5.22 1.22
N GLU A 177 -12.96 6.14 0.65
CA GLU A 177 -13.35 7.52 0.39
C GLU A 177 -13.37 7.81 -1.12
N ASN A 178 -14.53 8.22 -1.63
CA ASN A 178 -14.64 8.78 -2.96
C ASN A 178 -14.49 10.30 -2.87
N LEU A 179 -13.39 10.83 -3.36
CA LEU A 179 -13.08 12.26 -3.30
C LEU A 179 -13.46 12.96 -4.60
N ASP A 180 -13.75 14.26 -4.49
CA ASP A 180 -13.90 15.14 -5.64
C ASP A 180 -12.55 15.72 -6.12
N GLU A 181 -12.58 16.56 -7.15
CA GLU A 181 -11.39 17.21 -7.71
C GLU A 181 -10.66 18.11 -6.69
N ASN A 182 -11.36 18.59 -5.67
CA ASN A 182 -10.82 19.42 -4.59
C ASN A 182 -10.36 18.59 -3.37
N LYS A 183 -10.32 17.25 -3.50
CA LYS A 183 -10.00 16.32 -2.42
C LYS A 183 -10.96 16.37 -1.24
N GLN A 184 -12.21 16.81 -1.48
CA GLN A 184 -13.27 16.75 -0.48
C GLN A 184 -14.04 15.44 -0.61
N LEU A 185 -14.57 14.94 0.50
CA LEU A 185 -15.35 13.70 0.51
C LEU A 185 -16.65 13.90 -0.28
N LYS A 186 -16.76 13.23 -1.42
CA LYS A 186 -17.98 13.17 -2.23
C LYS A 186 -18.96 12.14 -1.70
N SER A 187 -18.45 10.95 -1.37
CA SER A 187 -19.23 9.85 -0.77
C SER A 187 -18.30 8.83 -0.13
N LYS A 188 -18.83 8.07 0.82
CA LYS A 188 -18.20 6.82 1.26
C LYS A 188 -18.29 5.77 0.16
N ALA A 189 -17.38 4.80 0.14
CA ALA A 189 -17.40 3.68 -0.78
C ALA A 189 -18.64 2.78 -0.58
N ASP A 190 -19.03 2.05 -1.61
CA ASP A 190 -20.20 1.15 -1.56
C ASP A 190 -20.13 0.08 -0.47
N MET A 191 -18.92 -0.30 -0.05
CA MET A 191 -18.68 -1.25 1.02
C MET A 191 -19.39 -0.89 2.34
N PHE A 192 -19.60 0.38 2.62
CA PHE A 192 -20.28 0.85 3.83
C PHE A 192 -21.78 0.49 3.89
N THR A 193 -22.40 0.20 2.74
CA THR A 193 -23.87 0.03 2.64
C THR A 193 -24.30 -1.14 1.80
N LYS A 194 -23.43 -1.69 0.95
CA LYS A 194 -23.75 -2.75 0.00
C LYS A 194 -22.80 -3.93 0.15
N ARG A 195 -23.28 -5.12 -0.20
CA ARG A 195 -22.39 -6.25 -0.46
C ARG A 195 -21.64 -5.98 -1.77
N THR A 196 -20.32 -5.91 -1.71
CA THR A 196 -19.43 -5.59 -2.85
C THR A 196 -18.74 -6.82 -3.42
N ILE A 197 -18.65 -7.90 -2.62
CA ILE A 197 -18.04 -9.16 -3.01
C ILE A 197 -19.10 -10.25 -2.95
N ARG A 198 -19.19 -11.06 -4.01
CA ARG A 198 -20.00 -12.28 -4.04
C ARG A 198 -19.09 -13.43 -4.38
N PRO A 199 -19.09 -14.51 -3.58
CA PRO A 199 -18.31 -15.68 -3.93
C PRO A 199 -18.81 -16.26 -5.25
N GLU A 200 -17.89 -16.80 -6.02
CA GLU A 200 -18.21 -17.50 -7.25
C GLU A 200 -18.97 -18.79 -6.90
N ARG A 201 -20.24 -18.85 -7.25
CA ARG A 201 -21.05 -20.06 -7.03
C ARG A 201 -20.80 -21.02 -8.17
N THR A 202 -20.07 -22.09 -7.92
CA THR A 202 -20.02 -23.22 -8.82
C THR A 202 -21.38 -23.91 -8.83
N VAL A 203 -22.06 -23.86 -9.96
CA VAL A 203 -23.34 -24.54 -10.14
C VAL A 203 -23.07 -26.03 -10.30
N THR A 204 -23.36 -26.82 -9.26
CA THR A 204 -23.11 -28.26 -9.25
C THR A 204 -24.29 -29.09 -9.81
N SER A 205 -25.49 -28.52 -9.89
CA SER A 205 -26.67 -29.14 -10.47
C SER A 205 -27.62 -28.08 -11.02
N VAL A 206 -28.35 -28.43 -12.07
CA VAL A 206 -29.37 -27.57 -12.70
C VAL A 206 -30.65 -28.38 -12.93
N ASP A 207 -31.79 -27.72 -12.81
CA ASP A 207 -33.08 -28.39 -12.89
C ASP A 207 -33.58 -28.47 -14.33
N THR A 208 -33.12 -27.64 -15.22
CA THR A 208 -33.60 -27.60 -16.63
C THR A 208 -32.45 -27.61 -17.64
N PRO A 209 -32.66 -28.18 -18.83
CA PRO A 209 -31.65 -28.15 -19.90
C PRO A 209 -31.27 -26.73 -20.35
N SER A 210 -32.17 -25.77 -20.22
CA SER A 210 -31.92 -24.37 -20.56
C SER A 210 -30.94 -23.71 -19.56
N GLU A 211 -31.02 -24.06 -18.27
CA GLU A 211 -30.11 -23.64 -17.24
C GLU A 211 -28.73 -24.29 -17.45
N ALA A 212 -28.68 -25.58 -17.76
CA ALA A 212 -27.42 -26.29 -18.07
C ALA A 212 -26.68 -25.59 -19.23
N LEU A 213 -27.44 -25.22 -20.28
CA LEU A 213 -26.91 -24.50 -21.43
C LEU A 213 -26.36 -23.13 -21.03
N ALA A 214 -27.10 -22.38 -20.21
CA ALA A 214 -26.67 -21.06 -19.74
C ALA A 214 -25.40 -21.11 -18.87
N VAL A 215 -25.31 -22.10 -17.98
CA VAL A 215 -24.14 -22.33 -17.15
C VAL A 215 -22.95 -22.74 -18.01
N SER A 216 -23.09 -23.68 -18.92
CA SER A 216 -22.02 -24.13 -19.83
C SER A 216 -21.48 -23.00 -20.70
N ILE A 217 -22.36 -22.13 -21.22
CA ILE A 217 -21.92 -20.93 -21.96
C ILE A 217 -21.18 -19.93 -21.04
N GLY A 218 -21.66 -19.74 -19.80
CA GLY A 218 -21.09 -18.80 -18.85
C GLY A 218 -19.70 -19.22 -18.38
N GLU A 219 -19.49 -20.51 -18.12
CA GLU A 219 -18.24 -21.05 -17.58
C GLU A 219 -17.20 -21.36 -18.67
N HIS A 220 -17.62 -21.87 -19.83
CA HIS A 220 -16.70 -22.38 -20.86
C HIS A 220 -16.70 -21.57 -22.15
N GLY A 221 -17.57 -20.56 -22.26
CA GLY A 221 -17.73 -19.76 -23.49
C GLY A 221 -18.26 -20.55 -24.70
N ARG A 222 -18.64 -21.79 -24.47
CA ARG A 222 -19.17 -22.72 -25.48
C ARG A 222 -20.14 -23.72 -24.84
N VAL A 223 -20.93 -24.38 -25.67
CA VAL A 223 -21.77 -25.48 -25.22
C VAL A 223 -20.94 -26.75 -25.18
N ASP A 224 -20.74 -27.31 -23.97
CA ASP A 224 -20.24 -28.68 -23.77
C ASP A 224 -21.49 -29.57 -23.52
N LEU A 225 -21.73 -30.53 -24.44
CA LEU A 225 -22.80 -31.52 -24.36
C LEU A 225 -22.34 -32.79 -23.66
#